data_609e3a3bc292c611a69faa282a9b4798
#
_entry.id   609e3a3bc292c611a69faa282a9b4798
#
_cell.length_a   1.000
_cell.length_b   1.000
_cell.length_c   1.000
_cell.angle_alpha   90.00
_cell.angle_beta   90.00
_cell.angle_gamma   90.00
#
_symmetry.space_group_name_H-M   'P 1'
#
loop_
_entity.id
_entity.type
_entity.pdbx_description
1 polymer ?
#
loop_
_entity_poly.entity_id
_entity_poly.type
_entity_poly.pdbx_seq_one_letter_code
_entity_poly.pdbx_strand_id
1 'polypeptide(L)'
;IGAMNMMTHGIDNPVIEYRDSLSDQNTDKDKYSLVLANPPFKGSLDAETVSGDLLKVCKTKKTELLFLALFLRILKIGGRCACIVPDGVLFGSSKAHKSIRKEIVENQRLEAVISMPSGVFKPYAGVSTAILIFTKTENGGTDQVWFYEMTADGRSLDDKRTPVEENDIPDIIERFKHLDKEAERKR
;
A
#
# COMPACT_ATOMS: atom_id res chain seq x y z
N ILE A 1 -3.76 -6.43 22.50
CA ILE A 1 -2.38 -6.50 21.92
C ILE A 1 -2.08 -5.25 21.11
N GLY A 2 -2.92 -4.83 20.13
CA GLY A 2 -2.65 -3.67 19.27
C GLY A 2 -2.46 -2.35 20.03
N ALA A 3 -3.35 -2.03 20.98
CA ALA A 3 -3.21 -0.82 21.80
C ALA A 3 -1.90 -0.80 22.61
N MET A 4 -1.55 -1.91 23.24
CA MET A 4 -0.28 -2.02 23.98
C MET A 4 0.93 -1.83 23.07
N ASN A 5 0.90 -2.43 21.86
CA ASN A 5 1.98 -2.24 20.89
C ASN A 5 2.13 -0.76 20.49
N MET A 6 1.05 -0.06 20.20
CA MET A 6 1.10 1.36 19.88
C MET A 6 1.61 2.22 21.06
N MET A 7 1.19 1.89 22.30
CA MET A 7 1.68 2.58 23.51
C MET A 7 3.18 2.39 23.72
N THR A 8 3.72 1.18 23.49
CA THR A 8 5.17 0.94 23.58
C THR A 8 5.98 1.68 22.51
N HIS A 9 5.31 2.16 21.46
CA HIS A 9 5.89 3.01 20.42
C HIS A 9 5.58 4.51 20.59
N GLY A 10 5.17 4.90 21.80
CA GLY A 10 5.00 6.31 22.17
C GLY A 10 3.66 6.93 21.77
N ILE A 11 2.64 6.13 21.50
CA ILE A 11 1.28 6.62 21.23
C ILE A 11 0.44 6.45 22.51
N ASP A 12 0.25 7.53 23.25
CA ASP A 12 -0.37 7.47 24.59
C ASP A 12 -1.85 7.05 24.57
N ASN A 13 -2.60 7.46 23.56
CA ASN A 13 -4.02 7.17 23.45
C ASN A 13 -4.37 6.57 22.07
N PRO A 14 -3.96 5.32 21.81
CA PRO A 14 -4.23 4.69 20.53
C PRO A 14 -5.73 4.40 20.36
N VAL A 15 -6.31 4.81 19.24
CA VAL A 15 -7.68 4.49 18.86
C VAL A 15 -7.69 3.21 18.05
N ILE A 16 -8.15 2.11 18.63
CA ILE A 16 -8.30 0.82 17.96
C ILE A 16 -9.77 0.40 18.06
N GLU A 17 -10.40 0.27 16.91
CA GLU A 17 -11.78 -0.16 16.80
C GLU A 17 -11.85 -1.59 16.25
N TYR A 18 -12.67 -2.43 16.88
CA TYR A 18 -12.97 -3.77 16.38
C TYR A 18 -14.16 -3.68 15.42
N ARG A 19 -13.88 -3.78 14.12
CA ARG A 19 -14.91 -3.79 13.07
C ARG A 19 -14.38 -4.45 11.79
N ASP A 20 -15.27 -4.87 10.92
CA ASP A 20 -14.89 -5.24 9.56
C ASP A 20 -14.62 -3.98 8.73
N SER A 21 -13.36 -3.81 8.36
CA SER A 21 -12.90 -2.60 7.66
C SER A 21 -13.48 -2.45 6.26
N LEU A 22 -13.88 -3.53 5.60
CA LEU A 22 -14.38 -3.53 4.22
C LEU A 22 -15.92 -3.55 4.13
N SER A 23 -16.61 -3.74 5.26
CA SER A 23 -18.07 -3.73 5.32
C SER A 23 -18.64 -2.33 5.56
N ASP A 24 -19.98 -2.22 5.56
CA ASP A 24 -20.70 -0.99 5.89
C ASP A 24 -20.58 -0.59 7.38
N GLN A 25 -19.98 -1.45 8.24
CA GLN A 25 -19.60 -1.06 9.60
C GLN A 25 -18.53 0.04 9.62
N ASN A 26 -17.70 0.09 8.60
CA ASN A 26 -16.72 1.15 8.44
C ASN A 26 -17.32 2.32 7.64
N THR A 27 -17.72 3.36 8.33
CA THR A 27 -18.27 4.60 7.74
C THR A 27 -17.23 5.71 7.55
N ASP A 28 -15.97 5.46 7.88
CA ASP A 28 -14.90 6.46 7.71
C ASP A 28 -14.75 6.88 6.26
N LYS A 29 -14.79 8.19 6.04
CA LYS A 29 -14.61 8.84 4.75
C LYS A 29 -13.89 10.17 4.97
N ASP A 30 -12.91 10.50 4.11
CA ASP A 30 -12.17 11.77 4.14
C ASP A 30 -11.67 12.16 5.55
N LYS A 31 -11.23 11.17 6.33
CA LYS A 31 -10.94 11.32 7.77
C LYS A 31 -9.44 11.43 8.07
N TYR A 32 -8.60 10.71 7.32
CA TYR A 32 -7.19 10.54 7.64
C TYR A 32 -6.27 11.28 6.68
N SER A 33 -5.20 11.87 7.20
CA SER A 33 -4.15 12.52 6.41
C SER A 33 -3.05 11.55 5.95
N LEU A 34 -2.91 10.41 6.63
CA LEU A 34 -1.92 9.39 6.33
C LEU A 34 -2.51 8.00 6.52
N VAL A 35 -2.24 7.13 5.57
CA VAL A 35 -2.48 5.69 5.65
C VAL A 35 -1.14 4.97 5.48
N LEU A 36 -0.74 4.19 6.48
CA LEU A 36 0.36 3.23 6.40
C LEU A 36 -0.24 1.84 6.59
N ALA A 37 -0.14 0.98 5.59
CA ALA A 37 -0.83 -0.29 5.61
C ALA A 37 -0.04 -1.45 5.01
N ASN A 38 -0.14 -2.58 5.67
CA ASN A 38 0.23 -3.88 5.13
C ASN A 38 -1.02 -4.78 5.16
N PRO A 39 -1.93 -4.62 4.18
CA PRO A 39 -3.17 -5.38 4.13
C PRO A 39 -2.92 -6.85 3.76
N PRO A 40 -3.89 -7.74 3.95
CA PRO A 40 -3.78 -9.13 3.50
C PRO A 40 -3.48 -9.21 2.00
N PHE A 41 -2.47 -10.01 1.62
CA PHE A 41 -2.03 -10.16 0.22
C PHE A 41 -2.96 -11.04 -0.61
N LYS A 42 -3.82 -11.81 0.05
CA LYS A 42 -4.73 -12.75 -0.60
C LYS A 42 -5.98 -12.93 0.25
N GLY A 43 -7.12 -12.93 -0.39
CA GLY A 43 -8.40 -13.20 0.24
C GLY A 43 -9.54 -12.95 -0.74
N SER A 44 -10.70 -13.51 -0.42
CA SER A 44 -11.93 -13.29 -1.17
C SER A 44 -13.08 -13.13 -0.19
N LEU A 45 -13.88 -12.09 -0.40
CA LEU A 45 -15.07 -11.81 0.37
C LEU A 45 -16.31 -11.97 -0.49
N ASP A 46 -17.44 -12.26 0.15
CA ASP A 46 -18.71 -12.20 -0.55
C ASP A 46 -19.13 -10.76 -0.79
N ALA A 47 -19.57 -10.48 -2.01
CA ALA A 47 -19.91 -9.10 -2.42
C ALA A 47 -21.01 -8.48 -1.54
N GLU A 48 -21.88 -9.30 -0.95
CA GLU A 48 -22.95 -8.85 -0.07
C GLU A 48 -22.44 -8.31 1.28
N THR A 49 -21.22 -8.70 1.69
CA THR A 49 -20.61 -8.24 2.94
C THR A 49 -19.74 -7.00 2.75
N VAL A 50 -19.41 -6.66 1.49
CA VAL A 50 -18.55 -5.53 1.16
C VAL A 50 -19.36 -4.25 0.99
N SER A 51 -18.84 -3.16 1.53
CA SER A 51 -19.46 -1.83 1.39
C SER A 51 -19.67 -1.45 -0.08
N GLY A 52 -20.88 -1.01 -0.41
CA GLY A 52 -21.29 -0.72 -1.78
C GLY A 52 -20.50 0.39 -2.47
N ASP A 53 -19.97 1.34 -1.72
CA ASP A 53 -19.13 2.43 -2.28
C ASP A 53 -17.73 1.93 -2.69
N LEU A 54 -17.16 0.95 -1.99
CA LEU A 54 -15.90 0.30 -2.42
C LEU A 54 -16.09 -0.46 -3.72
N LEU A 55 -17.22 -1.15 -3.88
CA LEU A 55 -17.56 -1.89 -5.09
C LEU A 55 -17.80 -0.98 -6.31
N LYS A 56 -18.17 0.29 -6.11
CA LYS A 56 -18.25 1.30 -7.19
C LYS A 56 -16.88 1.64 -7.75
N VAL A 57 -15.85 1.73 -6.90
CA VAL A 57 -14.46 1.99 -7.33
C VAL A 57 -13.87 0.76 -8.01
N CYS A 58 -14.07 -0.41 -7.40
CA CYS A 58 -13.46 -1.65 -7.86
C CYS A 58 -14.41 -2.84 -7.63
N LYS A 59 -15.16 -3.25 -8.65
CA LYS A 59 -16.09 -4.39 -8.56
C LYS A 59 -15.32 -5.71 -8.51
N THR A 60 -15.04 -6.19 -7.30
CA THR A 60 -14.22 -7.40 -7.05
C THR A 60 -14.58 -8.03 -5.72
N LYS A 61 -14.20 -9.31 -5.55
CA LYS A 61 -14.19 -10.03 -4.28
C LYS A 61 -12.79 -10.07 -3.64
N LYS A 62 -11.76 -9.60 -4.34
CA LYS A 62 -10.37 -9.70 -3.91
C LYS A 62 -10.05 -8.65 -2.86
N THR A 63 -9.63 -9.09 -1.68
CA THR A 63 -9.36 -8.23 -0.54
C THR A 63 -8.28 -7.20 -0.81
N GLU A 64 -7.20 -7.57 -1.49
CA GLU A 64 -6.07 -6.69 -1.80
C GLU A 64 -6.48 -5.48 -2.65
N LEU A 65 -7.46 -5.62 -3.55
CA LEU A 65 -7.99 -4.52 -4.36
C LEU A 65 -9.00 -3.67 -3.57
N LEU A 66 -9.82 -4.32 -2.73
CA LEU A 66 -10.81 -3.63 -1.90
C LEU A 66 -10.14 -2.76 -0.84
N PHE A 67 -8.99 -3.17 -0.29
CA PHE A 67 -8.23 -2.33 0.63
C PHE A 67 -7.71 -1.05 -0.04
N LEU A 68 -7.27 -1.11 -1.28
CA LEU A 68 -6.90 0.11 -2.03
C LEU A 68 -8.09 1.05 -2.21
N ALA A 69 -9.27 0.53 -2.55
CA ALA A 69 -10.49 1.33 -2.63
C ALA A 69 -10.86 1.94 -1.26
N LEU A 70 -10.68 1.19 -0.17
CA LEU A 70 -10.86 1.69 1.18
C LEU A 70 -9.89 2.84 1.49
N PHE A 71 -8.60 2.71 1.18
CA PHE A 71 -7.61 3.76 1.45
C PHE A 71 -7.96 5.06 0.73
N LEU A 72 -8.43 4.97 -0.51
CA LEU A 72 -8.92 6.13 -1.25
C LEU A 72 -10.15 6.77 -0.58
N ARG A 73 -11.07 5.97 -0.04
CA ARG A 73 -12.26 6.46 0.66
C ARG A 73 -11.91 7.19 1.95
N ILE A 74 -11.04 6.63 2.77
CA ILE A 74 -10.77 7.15 4.13
C ILE A 74 -9.77 8.30 4.16
N LEU A 75 -8.93 8.46 3.13
CA LEU A 75 -8.00 9.57 3.03
C LEU A 75 -8.73 10.89 2.74
N LYS A 76 -8.29 11.95 3.38
CA LYS A 76 -8.61 13.33 2.99
C LYS A 76 -7.97 13.68 1.64
N ILE A 77 -8.51 14.65 0.93
CA ILE A 77 -7.78 15.28 -0.20
C ILE A 77 -6.48 15.87 0.34
N GLY A 78 -5.38 15.62 -0.36
CA GLY A 78 -4.02 15.91 0.11
C GLY A 78 -3.43 14.86 1.07
N GLY A 79 -4.23 13.88 1.52
CA GLY A 79 -3.75 12.78 2.34
C GLY A 79 -2.93 11.76 1.54
N ARG A 80 -1.94 11.19 2.18
CA ARG A 80 -0.97 10.27 1.56
C ARG A 80 -1.16 8.83 2.02
N CYS A 81 -0.96 7.90 1.12
CA CYS A 81 -0.91 6.46 1.40
C CYS A 81 0.46 5.90 1.08
N ALA A 82 0.98 5.05 1.97
CA ALA A 82 2.03 4.09 1.66
C ALA A 82 1.52 2.70 2.05
N CYS A 83 1.33 1.81 1.09
CA CYS A 83 0.79 0.49 1.33
C CYS A 83 1.55 -0.59 0.57
N ILE A 84 1.63 -1.76 1.19
CA ILE A 84 2.22 -2.94 0.58
C ILE A 84 1.15 -3.66 -0.22
N VAL A 85 1.47 -4.04 -1.45
CA VAL A 85 0.60 -4.79 -2.34
C VAL A 85 1.33 -5.97 -2.96
N PRO A 86 0.67 -7.09 -3.24
CA PRO A 86 1.27 -8.17 -4.02
C PRO A 86 1.40 -7.74 -5.50
N ASP A 87 2.38 -8.29 -6.21
CA ASP A 87 2.63 -8.03 -7.63
C ASP A 87 1.38 -8.19 -8.52
N GLY A 88 0.47 -9.06 -8.11
CA GLY A 88 -0.81 -9.22 -8.79
C GLY A 88 -1.63 -7.93 -8.92
N VAL A 89 -1.45 -6.97 -8.02
CA VAL A 89 -2.09 -5.65 -8.12
C VAL A 89 -1.49 -4.85 -9.27
N LEU A 90 -0.17 -4.92 -9.46
CA LEU A 90 0.53 -4.18 -10.51
C LEU A 90 0.31 -4.78 -11.90
N PHE A 91 0.35 -6.11 -12.01
CA PHE A 91 0.38 -6.82 -13.29
C PHE A 91 -0.92 -7.54 -13.65
N GLY A 92 -1.88 -7.63 -12.74
CA GLY A 92 -3.14 -8.31 -12.96
C GLY A 92 -3.93 -7.72 -14.14
N SER A 93 -4.50 -8.59 -14.98
CA SER A 93 -5.17 -8.22 -16.24
C SER A 93 -6.69 -8.06 -16.14
N SER A 94 -7.31 -8.47 -15.02
CA SER A 94 -8.77 -8.37 -14.86
C SER A 94 -9.26 -6.92 -14.87
N LYS A 95 -10.54 -6.72 -15.17
CA LYS A 95 -11.16 -5.39 -15.16
C LYS A 95 -10.98 -4.69 -13.81
N ALA A 96 -11.09 -5.42 -12.72
CA ALA A 96 -10.94 -4.86 -11.37
C ALA A 96 -9.51 -4.35 -11.12
N HIS A 97 -8.47 -5.11 -11.51
CA HIS A 97 -7.08 -4.65 -11.40
C HIS A 97 -6.84 -3.38 -12.23
N LYS A 98 -7.35 -3.36 -13.46
CA LYS A 98 -7.21 -2.18 -14.34
C LYS A 98 -7.96 -0.97 -13.77
N SER A 99 -9.17 -1.18 -13.22
CA SER A 99 -9.97 -0.11 -12.63
C SER A 99 -9.25 0.56 -11.46
N ILE A 100 -8.73 -0.21 -10.50
CA ILE A 100 -8.05 0.38 -9.34
C ILE A 100 -6.73 1.06 -9.71
N ARG A 101 -5.96 0.49 -10.67
CA ARG A 101 -4.74 1.16 -11.17
C ARG A 101 -5.07 2.46 -11.89
N LYS A 102 -6.11 2.45 -12.74
CA LYS A 102 -6.60 3.65 -13.43
C LYS A 102 -6.99 4.72 -12.42
N GLU A 103 -7.74 4.35 -11.39
CA GLU A 103 -8.14 5.28 -10.34
C GLU A 103 -6.94 5.94 -9.66
N ILE A 104 -5.92 5.15 -9.28
CA ILE A 104 -4.73 5.68 -8.60
C ILE A 104 -3.86 6.54 -9.53
N VAL A 105 -3.70 6.15 -10.79
CA VAL A 105 -2.79 6.82 -11.73
C VAL A 105 -3.44 8.07 -12.35
N GLU A 106 -4.72 7.98 -12.76
CA GLU A 106 -5.37 9.06 -13.52
C GLU A 106 -6.09 10.07 -12.61
N ASN A 107 -6.74 9.60 -11.54
CA ASN A 107 -7.55 10.46 -10.67
C ASN A 107 -6.81 10.91 -9.40
N GLN A 108 -5.73 10.23 -9.05
CA GLN A 108 -4.89 10.59 -7.90
C GLN A 108 -3.47 10.93 -8.38
N ARG A 109 -2.54 11.13 -7.45
CA ARG A 109 -1.12 11.30 -7.77
C ARG A 109 -0.33 10.10 -7.25
N LEU A 110 0.03 9.19 -8.15
CA LEU A 110 0.98 8.11 -7.87
C LEU A 110 2.39 8.69 -7.83
N GLU A 111 3.07 8.56 -6.71
CA GLU A 111 4.40 9.14 -6.48
C GLU A 111 5.51 8.10 -6.68
N ALA A 112 5.33 6.88 -6.13
CA ALA A 112 6.36 5.86 -6.19
C ALA A 112 5.80 4.44 -6.21
N VAL A 113 6.59 3.55 -6.82
CA VAL A 113 6.44 2.10 -6.77
C VAL A 113 7.81 1.50 -6.42
N ILE A 114 7.90 0.89 -5.24
CA ILE A 114 9.13 0.23 -4.78
C ILE A 114 8.88 -1.27 -4.84
N SER A 115 9.46 -1.94 -5.81
CA SER A 115 9.38 -3.39 -5.96
C SER A 115 10.25 -4.09 -4.91
N MET A 116 9.73 -5.12 -4.28
CA MET A 116 10.41 -5.92 -3.26
C MET A 116 10.49 -7.39 -3.71
N PRO A 117 11.63 -8.05 -3.53
CA PRO A 117 11.80 -9.43 -3.97
C PRO A 117 10.93 -10.40 -3.16
N SER A 118 10.67 -11.57 -3.74
CA SER A 118 10.05 -12.67 -3.00
C SER A 118 10.89 -13.03 -1.78
N GLY A 119 10.23 -13.37 -0.67
CA GLY A 119 10.92 -13.75 0.57
C GLY A 119 11.04 -12.63 1.62
N VAL A 120 10.81 -11.36 1.29
CA VAL A 120 10.82 -10.24 2.27
C VAL A 120 9.84 -10.51 3.42
N PHE A 121 8.69 -11.11 3.15
CA PHE A 121 7.66 -11.41 4.14
C PHE A 121 7.65 -12.86 4.64
N LYS A 122 8.69 -13.63 4.36
CA LYS A 122 8.81 -14.99 4.93
C LYS A 122 8.95 -14.94 6.47
N PRO A 123 8.42 -15.94 7.17
CA PRO A 123 7.76 -17.14 6.66
C PRO A 123 6.27 -16.95 6.31
N TYR A 124 5.70 -15.76 6.46
CA TYR A 124 4.26 -15.51 6.31
C TYR A 124 3.80 -15.48 4.85
N ALA A 125 4.60 -14.94 3.96
CA ALA A 125 4.32 -14.89 2.53
C ALA A 125 5.61 -14.97 1.70
N GLY A 126 5.59 -15.83 0.66
CA GLY A 126 6.71 -16.00 -0.26
C GLY A 126 6.53 -15.29 -1.61
N VAL A 127 5.54 -14.41 -1.73
CA VAL A 127 5.24 -13.69 -2.98
C VAL A 127 6.05 -12.41 -3.10
N SER A 128 6.34 -11.99 -4.33
CA SER A 128 6.87 -10.67 -4.61
C SER A 128 5.81 -9.61 -4.34
N THR A 129 6.22 -8.49 -3.82
CA THR A 129 5.33 -7.40 -3.39
C THR A 129 5.92 -6.06 -3.82
N ALA A 130 5.13 -5.00 -3.67
CA ALA A 130 5.62 -3.65 -3.86
C ALA A 130 5.02 -2.71 -2.81
N ILE A 131 5.71 -1.61 -2.54
CA ILE A 131 5.16 -0.48 -1.81
C ILE A 131 4.63 0.51 -2.85
N LEU A 132 3.33 0.84 -2.76
CA LEU A 132 2.72 1.94 -3.50
C LEU A 132 2.67 3.17 -2.61
N ILE A 133 3.14 4.31 -3.15
CA ILE A 133 3.03 5.60 -2.48
C ILE A 133 2.24 6.54 -3.38
N PHE A 134 1.11 7.04 -2.88
CA PHE A 134 0.26 7.97 -3.61
C PHE A 134 -0.39 9.01 -2.69
N THR A 135 -0.75 10.15 -3.26
CA THR A 135 -1.53 11.20 -2.60
C THR A 135 -2.92 11.25 -3.23
N LYS A 136 -3.96 11.30 -2.39
CA LYS A 136 -5.34 11.53 -2.83
C LYS A 136 -5.50 12.96 -3.29
N THR A 137 -5.84 13.16 -4.56
CA THR A 137 -6.02 14.50 -5.16
C THR A 137 -7.40 14.69 -5.77
N GLU A 138 -8.04 13.61 -6.26
CA GLU A 138 -9.30 13.60 -7.03
C GLU A 138 -9.26 14.44 -8.32
N ASN A 139 -8.09 14.99 -8.67
CA ASN A 139 -7.85 15.82 -9.84
C ASN A 139 -6.66 15.32 -10.70
N GLY A 140 -6.21 14.07 -10.45
CA GLY A 140 -5.00 13.55 -11.09
C GLY A 140 -3.72 14.17 -10.54
N GLY A 141 -2.71 14.34 -11.40
CA GLY A 141 -1.42 14.94 -11.05
C GLY A 141 -0.26 13.92 -11.03
N THR A 142 -0.44 12.77 -11.65
CA THR A 142 0.66 11.83 -11.90
C THR A 142 1.41 12.23 -13.16
N ASP A 143 2.43 13.07 -13.00
CA ASP A 143 3.31 13.48 -14.11
C ASP A 143 4.50 12.53 -14.25
N GLN A 144 5.08 12.14 -13.13
CA GLN A 144 6.21 11.21 -13.04
C GLN A 144 5.99 10.26 -11.88
N VAL A 145 6.44 9.01 -12.05
CA VAL A 145 6.42 7.97 -11.01
C VAL A 145 7.84 7.50 -10.78
N TRP A 146 8.27 7.52 -9.54
CA TRP A 146 9.56 6.95 -9.18
C TRP A 146 9.45 5.43 -9.01
N PHE A 147 10.27 4.69 -9.75
CA PHE A 147 10.37 3.26 -9.65
C PHE A 147 11.71 2.87 -9.02
N TYR A 148 11.65 2.02 -8.02
CA TYR A 148 12.83 1.44 -7.39
C TYR A 148 12.69 -0.08 -7.32
N GLU A 149 13.73 -0.79 -7.71
CA GLU A 149 13.82 -2.25 -7.57
C GLU A 149 14.71 -2.57 -6.37
N MET A 150 14.10 -2.94 -5.26
CA MET A 150 14.80 -3.37 -4.06
C MET A 150 15.25 -4.83 -4.22
N THR A 151 16.49 -5.11 -3.92
CA THR A 151 17.10 -6.45 -3.98
C THR A 151 17.32 -7.05 -2.60
N ALA A 152 17.57 -6.21 -1.60
CA ALA A 152 17.87 -6.63 -0.24
C ALA A 152 17.28 -5.69 0.81
N ASP A 153 16.84 -6.25 1.93
CA ASP A 153 16.23 -5.51 3.04
C ASP A 153 17.00 -5.69 4.37
N GLY A 154 18.29 -6.07 4.31
CA GLY A 154 19.11 -6.32 5.48
C GLY A 154 18.88 -7.69 6.12
N ARG A 155 18.12 -8.57 5.44
CA ARG A 155 17.85 -9.94 5.91
C ARG A 155 17.88 -10.92 4.75
N SER A 156 18.26 -12.18 5.07
CA SER A 156 18.19 -13.28 4.09
C SER A 156 16.75 -13.48 3.60
N LEU A 157 16.60 -13.85 2.34
CA LEU A 157 15.28 -14.07 1.71
C LEU A 157 14.75 -15.49 1.90
N ASP A 158 15.36 -16.26 2.80
CA ASP A 158 14.89 -17.57 3.25
C ASP A 158 13.95 -17.46 4.47
N ASP A 159 13.45 -18.60 4.96
CA ASP A 159 12.49 -18.63 6.07
C ASP A 159 13.10 -18.20 7.41
N LYS A 160 14.42 -18.18 7.55
CA LYS A 160 15.12 -17.81 8.79
C LYS A 160 15.24 -16.30 8.95
N ARG A 161 15.25 -15.55 7.85
CA ARG A 161 15.34 -14.08 7.88
C ARG A 161 16.49 -13.57 8.72
N THR A 162 17.68 -14.20 8.58
CA THR A 162 18.89 -13.82 9.32
C THR A 162 19.41 -12.47 8.83
N PRO A 163 19.98 -11.62 9.72
CA PRO A 163 20.61 -10.37 9.29
C PRO A 163 21.72 -10.61 8.26
N VAL A 164 21.77 -9.75 7.23
CA VAL A 164 22.83 -9.68 6.20
C VAL A 164 23.23 -8.23 5.99
N GLU A 165 24.40 -7.99 5.37
CA GLU A 165 24.92 -6.63 5.15
C GLU A 165 24.17 -5.89 4.03
N GLU A 166 23.74 -6.61 3.00
CA GLU A 166 23.04 -6.04 1.86
C GLU A 166 21.68 -5.47 2.28
N ASN A 167 21.49 -4.16 2.12
CA ASN A 167 20.30 -3.45 2.55
C ASN A 167 20.07 -2.17 1.73
N ASP A 168 19.04 -2.19 0.90
CA ASP A 168 18.66 -1.07 0.03
C ASP A 168 17.80 -0.02 0.74
N ILE A 169 17.28 -0.32 1.95
CA ILE A 169 16.33 0.58 2.65
C ILE A 169 16.93 1.97 2.90
N PRO A 170 18.19 2.13 3.34
CA PRO A 170 18.78 3.47 3.50
C PRO A 170 18.85 4.26 2.19
N ASP A 171 19.20 3.61 1.08
CA ASP A 171 19.26 4.24 -0.25
C ASP A 171 17.85 4.65 -0.74
N ILE A 172 16.85 3.78 -0.53
CA ILE A 172 15.44 4.08 -0.83
C ILE A 172 14.99 5.34 -0.09
N ILE A 173 15.26 5.43 1.21
CA ILE A 173 14.86 6.56 2.05
C ILE A 173 15.54 7.84 1.59
N GLU A 174 16.84 7.79 1.31
CA GLU A 174 17.60 8.96 0.85
C GLU A 174 17.11 9.46 -0.50
N ARG A 175 16.93 8.57 -1.46
CA ARG A 175 16.43 8.92 -2.80
C ARG A 175 15.00 9.44 -2.76
N PHE A 176 14.12 8.80 -1.99
CA PHE A 176 12.72 9.22 -1.89
C PHE A 176 12.57 10.62 -1.28
N LYS A 177 13.48 11.04 -0.40
CA LYS A 177 13.51 12.40 0.13
C LYS A 177 13.91 13.46 -0.92
N HIS A 178 14.59 13.04 -1.98
CA HIS A 178 15.18 13.91 -3.01
C HIS A 178 14.74 13.49 -4.43
N LEU A 179 13.45 13.20 -4.61
CA LEU A 179 12.90 12.79 -5.91
C LEU A 179 13.12 13.80 -7.04
N ASP A 180 13.22 15.08 -6.71
CA ASP A 180 13.59 16.15 -7.64
C ASP A 180 14.93 15.92 -8.33
N LYS A 181 15.87 15.25 -7.65
CA LYS A 181 17.21 14.93 -8.17
C LYS A 181 17.24 13.61 -8.97
N GLU A 182 16.24 12.76 -8.84
CA GLU A 182 16.23 11.45 -9.49
C GLU A 182 16.11 11.53 -11.03
N ALA A 183 15.42 12.56 -11.55
CA ALA A 183 15.29 12.80 -12.99
C ALA A 183 16.64 13.06 -13.69
N GLU A 184 17.64 13.58 -12.96
CA GLU A 184 18.98 13.90 -13.48
C GLU A 184 19.98 12.73 -13.27
N ARG A 185 19.61 11.71 -12.51
CA ARG A 185 20.49 10.58 -12.26
C ARG A 185 20.65 9.72 -13.52
N LYS A 186 21.86 9.67 -14.03
CA LYS A 186 22.24 8.70 -15.08
C LYS A 186 22.23 7.29 -14.47
N ARG A 187 21.48 6.40 -15.11
CA ARG A 187 21.52 4.96 -14.80
C ARG A 187 22.84 4.33 -15.21
#